data_df8c22b6645f851ebcb79fdf7436a083
#
_entry.id   df8c22b6645f851ebcb79fdf7436a083
#
_cell.length_a   1.000
_cell.length_b   1.000
_cell.length_c   1.000
_cell.angle_alpha   90.00
_cell.angle_beta   90.00
_cell.angle_gamma   90.00
#
_symmetry.space_group_name_H-M   'P 1'
#
loop_
_entity.id
_entity.type
_entity.pdbx_description
1 polymer ?
#
loop_
_entity_poly.entity_id
_entity_poly.type
_entity_poly.pdbx_seq_one_letter_code
_entity_poly.pdbx_strand_id
1 'polypeptide(L)'
;MVTQPIKPIAFYLPQFHPIPENDCWWGKGFTEWTNVRAARPQFTGHYQPHEPHPSIGWYDLRDRYFLRRQHAMAAQYGIYGFCYYYYWFNDHSLLETPLLRIRDDASITLPFCLCWANEAWTRAWYGQSKQVLLNNDYSESTMRGFMGSILPYLRHERYILAGNRPLLLVYRPEDIPNCSHWAEVWRDMAQQAGLAGLYMVGVEALTMGVPPQEYGFDATVRFAPDWSCVQRTQIAGNPQKCCDYPGTAAAMLHRPAASYTRYTTVFPSWDNSPRYHANSIAFLNANPGAFRRVTEVAIEEVRRAQRPEPFLFINAWNEWGEGCHLEPDKKYGFAWLEAIQAALNTA
;
A
#
# COMPACT_ATOMS: atom_id res chain seq x y z
N MET A 1 -1.34 11.12 -30.91
CA MET A 1 -1.78 11.53 -29.56
C MET A 1 -0.58 11.39 -28.64
N VAL A 2 -0.22 12.43 -27.89
CA VAL A 2 0.87 12.34 -26.89
C VAL A 2 0.34 11.46 -25.75
N THR A 3 0.94 10.29 -25.58
CA THR A 3 0.59 9.41 -24.45
C THR A 3 1.03 10.07 -23.16
N GLN A 4 0.10 10.27 -22.24
CA GLN A 4 0.44 10.79 -20.91
C GLN A 4 1.40 9.82 -20.19
N PRO A 5 2.42 10.32 -19.48
CA PRO A 5 3.33 9.48 -18.72
C PRO A 5 2.56 8.76 -17.60
N ILE A 6 2.85 7.46 -17.43
CA ILE A 6 2.32 6.66 -16.33
C ILE A 6 2.76 7.27 -15.00
N LYS A 7 1.87 7.29 -14.01
CA LYS A 7 2.13 7.78 -12.66
C LYS A 7 2.14 6.60 -11.67
N PRO A 8 3.29 5.94 -11.42
CA PRO A 8 3.37 4.85 -10.45
C PRO A 8 3.29 5.39 -9.02
N ILE A 9 2.33 4.89 -8.24
CA ILE A 9 2.12 5.26 -6.84
C ILE A 9 2.31 4.01 -5.98
N ALA A 10 3.31 4.01 -5.09
CA ALA A 10 3.57 2.88 -4.22
C ALA A 10 2.94 3.07 -2.84
N PHE A 11 2.22 2.05 -2.37
CA PHE A 11 1.76 2.01 -0.97
C PHE A 11 2.96 2.02 -0.03
N TYR A 12 2.83 2.74 1.08
CA TYR A 12 3.90 2.98 2.04
C TYR A 12 3.45 2.66 3.45
N LEU A 13 4.14 1.71 4.09
CA LEU A 13 3.89 1.29 5.47
C LEU A 13 4.71 2.14 6.45
N PRO A 14 4.10 2.89 7.40
CA PRO A 14 4.83 3.72 8.37
C PRO A 14 5.30 2.96 9.63
N GLN A 15 5.13 1.64 9.73
CA GLN A 15 5.36 0.85 10.96
C GLN A 15 6.83 0.50 11.28
N PHE A 16 7.79 1.33 10.85
CA PHE A 16 9.21 1.10 11.10
C PHE A 16 9.80 2.09 12.12
N HIS A 17 8.99 2.45 13.12
CA HIS A 17 9.41 3.17 14.32
C HIS A 17 8.53 2.75 15.51
N PRO A 18 9.04 2.75 16.74
CA PRO A 18 8.25 2.38 17.91
C PRO A 18 7.20 3.45 18.24
N ILE A 19 6.06 2.99 18.73
CA ILE A 19 4.99 3.83 19.33
C ILE A 19 4.55 3.20 20.66
N PRO A 20 4.01 3.99 21.61
CA PRO A 20 3.59 3.49 22.91
C PRO A 20 2.60 2.33 22.86
N GLU A 21 1.65 2.37 21.93
CA GLU A 21 0.63 1.34 21.74
C GLU A 21 1.26 0.01 21.33
N ASN A 22 2.15 0.03 20.34
CA ASN A 22 2.88 -1.17 19.94
C ASN A 22 3.78 -1.70 21.05
N ASP A 23 4.42 -0.82 21.79
CA ASP A 23 5.24 -1.21 22.97
C ASP A 23 4.40 -1.92 24.02
N CYS A 24 3.17 -1.47 24.27
CA CYS A 24 2.23 -2.08 25.19
C CYS A 24 1.77 -3.47 24.73
N TRP A 25 1.51 -3.66 23.44
CA TRP A 25 0.95 -4.90 22.91
C TRP A 25 1.99 -5.96 22.56
N TRP A 26 3.17 -5.53 22.11
CA TRP A 26 4.16 -6.40 21.47
C TRP A 26 5.52 -6.37 22.16
N GLY A 27 5.68 -5.49 23.17
CA GLY A 27 6.93 -5.30 23.89
C GLY A 27 7.72 -4.06 23.43
N LYS A 28 8.51 -3.53 24.36
CA LYS A 28 9.25 -2.27 24.21
C LYS A 28 10.15 -2.25 22.97
N GLY A 29 10.01 -1.20 22.16
CA GLY A 29 10.81 -0.98 20.96
C GLY A 29 10.29 -1.76 19.74
N PHE A 30 9.07 -2.28 19.81
CA PHE A 30 8.48 -3.04 18.69
C PHE A 30 8.33 -2.18 17.45
N THR A 31 8.74 -2.75 16.32
CA THR A 31 8.47 -2.26 14.96
C THR A 31 8.25 -3.46 14.05
N GLU A 32 7.82 -3.26 12.82
CA GLU A 32 7.69 -4.34 11.82
C GLU A 32 8.99 -5.13 11.63
N TRP A 33 10.16 -4.48 11.85
CA TRP A 33 11.46 -5.16 11.84
C TRP A 33 11.58 -6.29 12.86
N THR A 34 10.82 -6.26 13.94
CA THR A 34 10.82 -7.32 14.96
C THR A 34 10.37 -8.63 14.35
N ASN A 35 9.28 -8.61 13.60
CA ASN A 35 8.74 -9.78 12.92
C ASN A 35 9.67 -10.24 11.78
N VAL A 36 10.14 -9.30 10.95
CA VAL A 36 11.02 -9.61 9.82
C VAL A 36 12.33 -10.29 10.28
N ARG A 37 12.99 -9.77 11.32
CA ARG A 37 14.22 -10.36 11.85
C ARG A 37 14.00 -11.73 12.48
N ALA A 38 12.83 -11.95 13.05
CA ALA A 38 12.48 -13.22 13.69
C ALA A 38 12.11 -14.32 12.68
N ALA A 39 11.80 -13.96 11.44
CA ALA A 39 11.39 -14.91 10.40
C ALA A 39 12.44 -16.00 10.16
N ARG A 40 11.97 -17.19 9.81
CA ARG A 40 12.81 -18.36 9.52
C ARG A 40 12.27 -19.05 8.27
N PRO A 41 13.15 -19.68 7.47
CA PRO A 41 12.72 -20.54 6.37
C PRO A 41 11.74 -21.62 6.84
N GLN A 42 10.62 -21.76 6.14
CA GLN A 42 9.57 -22.74 6.46
C GLN A 42 9.72 -24.03 5.63
N PHE A 43 10.54 -24.00 4.57
CA PHE A 43 10.82 -25.13 3.70
C PHE A 43 12.17 -24.95 2.98
N THR A 44 12.68 -26.00 2.36
CA THR A 44 13.95 -25.95 1.63
C THR A 44 13.89 -24.93 0.48
N GLY A 45 14.82 -23.99 0.46
CA GLY A 45 14.88 -22.92 -0.54
C GLY A 45 13.97 -21.72 -0.26
N HIS A 46 13.24 -21.71 0.87
CA HIS A 46 12.44 -20.56 1.29
C HIS A 46 13.36 -19.38 1.66
N TYR A 47 13.16 -18.23 1.00
CA TYR A 47 13.93 -17.02 1.27
C TYR A 47 13.30 -16.24 2.44
N GLN A 48 13.79 -16.50 3.63
CA GLN A 48 13.46 -15.76 4.87
C GLN A 48 14.68 -15.77 5.81
N PRO A 49 14.93 -14.68 6.55
CA PRO A 49 14.24 -13.38 6.46
C PRO A 49 14.60 -12.61 5.19
N HIS A 50 13.71 -11.74 4.73
CA HIS A 50 14.06 -10.71 3.75
C HIS A 50 14.90 -9.66 4.47
N GLU A 51 16.19 -9.59 4.16
CA GLU A 51 17.09 -8.64 4.78
C GLU A 51 17.29 -7.41 3.89
N PRO A 52 17.20 -6.19 4.44
CA PRO A 52 17.45 -4.98 3.67
C PRO A 52 18.89 -4.94 3.14
N HIS A 53 19.06 -4.36 1.96
CA HIS A 53 20.38 -4.11 1.39
C HIS A 53 21.21 -3.26 2.35
N PRO A 54 22.56 -3.49 2.49
CA PRO A 54 23.40 -2.73 3.43
C PRO A 54 23.32 -1.21 3.26
N SER A 55 23.02 -0.72 2.05
CA SER A 55 22.88 0.72 1.81
C SER A 55 21.68 1.35 2.49
N ILE A 56 20.61 0.60 2.79
CA ILE A 56 19.44 1.13 3.50
C ILE A 56 19.40 0.65 4.97
N GLY A 57 19.89 -0.55 5.26
CA GLY A 57 19.92 -1.10 6.61
C GLY A 57 18.55 -1.28 7.25
N TRP A 58 18.56 -1.60 8.53
CA TRP A 58 17.36 -1.72 9.39
C TRP A 58 17.00 -0.34 9.93
N TYR A 59 16.31 0.43 9.16
CA TYR A 59 16.05 1.84 9.41
C TYR A 59 14.98 2.11 10.48
N ASP A 60 14.97 3.34 10.95
CA ASP A 60 13.91 3.93 11.78
C ASP A 60 13.33 5.13 11.04
N LEU A 61 12.02 5.15 10.83
CA LEU A 61 11.33 6.22 10.08
C LEU A 61 11.25 7.55 10.85
N ARG A 62 11.82 7.62 12.06
CA ARG A 62 12.07 8.89 12.73
C ARG A 62 13.32 9.58 12.21
N ASP A 63 14.16 8.89 11.44
CA ASP A 63 15.35 9.46 10.83
C ASP A 63 15.00 10.24 9.55
N ARG A 64 15.16 11.57 9.59
CA ARG A 64 14.91 12.46 8.44
C ARG A 64 15.85 12.20 7.27
N TYR A 65 17.10 11.84 7.53
CA TYR A 65 18.05 11.52 6.46
C TYR A 65 17.64 10.27 5.71
N PHE A 66 17.16 9.28 6.43
CA PHE A 66 16.65 8.07 5.80
C PHE A 66 15.40 8.34 4.96
N LEU A 67 14.43 9.12 5.47
CA LEU A 67 13.24 9.52 4.71
C LEU A 67 13.61 10.26 3.41
N ARG A 68 14.55 11.21 3.46
CA ARG A 68 15.04 11.90 2.25
C ARG A 68 15.62 10.92 1.25
N ARG A 69 16.42 9.96 1.70
CA ARG A 69 17.03 8.93 0.84
C ARG A 69 15.99 8.02 0.20
N GLN A 70 14.98 7.58 0.95
CA GLN A 70 13.88 6.77 0.38
C GLN A 70 13.16 7.51 -0.74
N HIS A 71 12.78 8.77 -0.50
CA HIS A 71 12.07 9.58 -1.48
C HIS A 71 12.92 9.89 -2.72
N ALA A 72 14.20 10.21 -2.53
CA ALA A 72 15.14 10.40 -3.63
C ALA A 72 15.33 9.11 -4.46
N MET A 73 15.45 7.97 -3.78
CA MET A 73 15.54 6.66 -4.44
C MET A 73 14.27 6.35 -5.24
N ALA A 74 13.10 6.54 -4.67
CA ALA A 74 11.83 6.33 -5.37
C ALA A 74 11.73 7.19 -6.63
N ALA A 75 12.05 8.48 -6.54
CA ALA A 75 12.08 9.39 -7.68
C ALA A 75 13.09 8.96 -8.76
N GLN A 76 14.29 8.53 -8.35
CA GLN A 76 15.35 8.06 -9.26
C GLN A 76 14.89 6.87 -10.12
N TYR A 77 14.08 5.98 -9.58
CA TYR A 77 13.58 4.80 -10.29
C TYR A 77 12.18 4.98 -10.91
N GLY A 78 11.70 6.23 -10.99
CA GLY A 78 10.48 6.57 -11.73
C GLY A 78 9.18 6.39 -10.94
N ILE A 79 9.24 6.21 -9.61
CA ILE A 79 8.04 6.27 -8.76
C ILE A 79 7.54 7.71 -8.73
N TYR A 80 6.28 7.90 -9.09
CA TYR A 80 5.63 9.20 -9.11
C TYR A 80 5.34 9.73 -7.70
N GLY A 81 4.92 8.85 -6.78
CA GLY A 81 4.61 9.24 -5.42
C GLY A 81 4.33 8.07 -4.50
N PHE A 82 4.18 8.38 -3.22
CA PHE A 82 3.81 7.40 -2.20
C PHE A 82 2.35 7.55 -1.76
N CYS A 83 1.67 6.43 -1.54
CA CYS A 83 0.38 6.35 -0.89
C CYS A 83 0.60 5.84 0.54
N TYR A 84 0.64 6.76 1.49
CA TYR A 84 0.86 6.42 2.90
C TYR A 84 -0.37 5.79 3.51
N TYR A 85 -0.23 4.63 4.16
CA TYR A 85 -1.23 4.17 5.09
C TYR A 85 -1.35 5.17 6.24
N TYR A 86 -2.57 5.68 6.44
CA TYR A 86 -2.91 6.59 7.52
C TYR A 86 -3.83 5.88 8.51
N TYR A 87 -3.36 5.76 9.74
CA TYR A 87 -4.07 5.08 10.82
C TYR A 87 -4.76 6.10 11.70
N TRP A 88 -6.06 6.14 11.61
CA TRP A 88 -6.92 6.99 12.44
C TRP A 88 -7.90 6.11 13.21
N PHE A 89 -7.92 6.25 14.52
CA PHE A 89 -8.79 5.53 15.41
C PHE A 89 -9.48 6.51 16.34
N ASN A 90 -10.82 6.55 16.26
CA ASN A 90 -11.72 7.35 17.09
C ASN A 90 -11.37 8.84 17.12
N ASP A 91 -10.34 9.27 17.83
CA ASP A 91 -9.99 10.68 18.04
C ASP A 91 -8.51 11.03 17.78
N HIS A 92 -7.69 10.06 17.38
CA HIS A 92 -6.26 10.29 17.17
C HIS A 92 -5.67 9.44 16.04
N SER A 93 -4.53 9.90 15.51
CA SER A 93 -3.73 9.16 14.53
C SER A 93 -2.61 8.38 15.22
N LEU A 94 -2.23 7.26 14.60
CA LEU A 94 -1.08 6.46 15.00
C LEU A 94 -0.07 6.42 13.86
N LEU A 95 1.22 6.24 14.21
CA LEU A 95 2.32 6.10 13.26
C LEU A 95 2.50 7.30 12.30
N GLU A 96 1.99 8.46 12.62
CA GLU A 96 2.02 9.66 11.77
C GLU A 96 3.40 10.35 11.70
N THR A 97 4.35 9.97 12.57
CA THR A 97 5.68 10.62 12.65
C THR A 97 6.40 10.74 11.31
N PRO A 98 6.51 9.68 10.45
CA PRO A 98 7.13 9.83 9.14
C PRO A 98 6.38 10.83 8.26
N LEU A 99 5.05 10.78 8.27
CA LEU A 99 4.20 11.65 7.45
C LEU A 99 4.35 13.13 7.86
N LEU A 100 4.38 13.43 9.16
CA LEU A 100 4.67 14.77 9.67
C LEU A 100 6.05 15.25 9.20
N ARG A 101 7.07 14.40 9.30
CA ARG A 101 8.43 14.74 8.89
C ARG A 101 8.55 15.04 7.41
N ILE A 102 7.92 14.25 6.54
CA ILE A 102 7.98 14.50 5.10
C ILE A 102 7.18 15.74 4.71
N ARG A 103 6.06 16.01 5.38
CA ARG A 103 5.27 17.23 5.15
C ARG A 103 6.12 18.47 5.41
N ASP A 104 6.85 18.50 6.53
CA ASP A 104 7.60 19.65 7.00
C ASP A 104 9.01 19.76 6.40
N ASP A 105 9.40 18.86 5.48
CA ASP A 105 10.73 18.82 4.86
C ASP A 105 10.66 19.25 3.39
N ALA A 106 11.00 20.50 3.13
CA ALA A 106 11.01 21.08 1.79
C ALA A 106 12.05 20.45 0.83
N SER A 107 13.03 19.69 1.35
CA SER A 107 14.00 18.97 0.50
C SER A 107 13.43 17.70 -0.13
N ILE A 108 12.31 17.20 0.37
CA ILE A 108 11.58 16.06 -0.21
C ILE A 108 10.61 16.63 -1.25
N THR A 109 10.77 16.22 -2.50
CA THR A 109 9.95 16.72 -3.62
C THR A 109 8.95 15.67 -4.13
N LEU A 110 9.11 14.39 -3.76
CA LEU A 110 8.23 13.33 -4.20
C LEU A 110 6.79 13.58 -3.72
N PRO A 111 5.79 13.53 -4.61
CA PRO A 111 4.38 13.65 -4.23
C PRO A 111 3.90 12.51 -3.30
N PHE A 112 2.81 12.76 -2.59
CA PHE A 112 2.18 11.76 -1.74
C PHE A 112 0.66 11.89 -1.69
N CYS A 113 -0.01 10.80 -1.34
CA CYS A 113 -1.42 10.79 -0.95
C CYS A 113 -1.61 9.87 0.26
N LEU A 114 -2.83 9.81 0.76
CA LEU A 114 -3.18 9.00 1.93
C LEU A 114 -4.14 7.88 1.57
N CYS A 115 -3.98 6.76 2.25
CA CYS A 115 -4.95 5.67 2.30
C CYS A 115 -5.36 5.47 3.77
N TRP A 116 -6.61 5.80 4.11
CA TRP A 116 -7.10 5.49 5.45
C TRP A 116 -7.15 3.96 5.61
N ALA A 117 -6.26 3.43 6.45
CA ALA A 117 -6.22 2.03 6.81
C ALA A 117 -7.18 1.77 7.98
N ASN A 118 -8.47 1.75 7.66
CA ASN A 118 -9.57 1.70 8.64
C ASN A 118 -9.90 0.29 9.14
N GLU A 119 -8.99 -0.67 8.98
CA GLU A 119 -9.13 -1.98 9.57
C GLU A 119 -8.89 -1.95 11.09
N ALA A 120 -9.65 -2.78 11.81
CA ALA A 120 -9.39 -3.02 13.23
C ALA A 120 -8.00 -3.66 13.43
N TRP A 121 -7.24 -3.17 14.40
CA TRP A 121 -6.02 -3.84 14.83
C TRP A 121 -6.35 -4.98 15.77
N THR A 122 -5.78 -6.15 15.49
CA THR A 122 -6.03 -7.39 16.24
C THR A 122 -4.72 -8.09 16.60
N ARG A 123 -4.76 -9.05 17.52
CA ARG A 123 -3.61 -9.92 17.83
C ARG A 123 -3.42 -11.03 16.78
N ALA A 124 -3.70 -10.77 15.52
CA ALA A 124 -3.58 -11.75 14.43
C ALA A 124 -2.16 -12.33 14.31
N TRP A 125 -1.12 -11.55 14.58
CA TRP A 125 0.27 -11.99 14.54
C TRP A 125 0.64 -13.06 15.57
N TYR A 126 -0.16 -13.22 16.62
CA TYR A 126 -0.05 -14.33 17.57
C TYR A 126 -1.13 -15.40 17.34
N GLY A 127 -1.76 -15.43 16.17
CA GLY A 127 -2.84 -16.37 15.86
C GLY A 127 -4.16 -16.06 16.57
N GLN A 128 -4.28 -14.89 17.22
CA GLN A 128 -5.45 -14.46 17.98
C GLN A 128 -6.21 -13.35 17.24
N SER A 129 -6.55 -13.59 15.99
CA SER A 129 -7.23 -12.60 15.11
C SER A 129 -8.58 -12.11 15.65
N LYS A 130 -9.21 -12.86 16.57
CA LYS A 130 -10.47 -12.46 17.23
C LYS A 130 -10.27 -11.43 18.37
N GLN A 131 -9.04 -11.25 18.88
CA GLN A 131 -8.75 -10.28 19.92
C GLN A 131 -8.48 -8.91 19.29
N VAL A 132 -9.48 -8.04 19.33
CA VAL A 132 -9.37 -6.66 18.86
C VAL A 132 -8.55 -5.85 19.87
N LEU A 133 -7.55 -5.10 19.36
CA LEU A 133 -6.70 -4.17 20.11
C LEU A 133 -7.20 -2.74 19.95
N LEU A 134 -7.52 -2.35 18.72
CA LEU A 134 -8.14 -1.07 18.37
C LEU A 134 -9.20 -1.29 17.29
N ASN A 135 -10.29 -0.56 17.39
CA ASN A 135 -11.37 -0.56 16.40
C ASN A 135 -11.84 0.87 16.14
N ASN A 136 -12.39 1.11 14.96
CA ASN A 136 -13.10 2.35 14.64
C ASN A 136 -14.56 2.24 15.11
N ASP A 137 -15.06 3.26 15.76
CA ASP A 137 -16.47 3.33 16.15
C ASP A 137 -17.38 3.94 15.07
N TYR A 138 -16.78 4.56 14.04
CA TYR A 138 -17.47 5.26 12.95
C TYR A 138 -18.53 6.28 13.42
N SER A 139 -18.39 6.80 14.64
CA SER A 139 -19.26 7.86 15.15
C SER A 139 -19.09 9.17 14.35
N GLU A 140 -20.07 10.08 14.44
CA GLU A 140 -19.98 11.37 13.74
C GLU A 140 -18.72 12.15 14.14
N SER A 141 -18.35 12.11 15.42
CA SER A 141 -17.13 12.77 15.91
C SER A 141 -15.87 12.16 15.30
N THR A 142 -15.78 10.83 15.22
CA THR A 142 -14.66 10.10 14.60
C THR A 142 -14.54 10.43 13.10
N MET A 143 -15.66 10.40 12.38
CA MET A 143 -15.65 10.61 10.93
C MET A 143 -15.31 12.04 10.55
N ARG A 144 -15.81 13.04 11.31
CA ARG A 144 -15.42 14.45 11.15
C ARG A 144 -13.99 14.71 11.61
N GLY A 145 -13.59 14.09 12.73
CA GLY A 145 -12.23 14.17 13.26
C GLY A 145 -11.20 13.64 12.26
N PHE A 146 -11.48 12.50 11.62
CA PHE A 146 -10.65 11.98 10.55
C PHE A 146 -10.42 13.01 9.45
N MET A 147 -11.50 13.57 8.90
CA MET A 147 -11.37 14.58 7.84
C MET A 147 -10.59 15.81 8.32
N GLY A 148 -10.86 16.29 9.53
CA GLY A 148 -10.13 17.40 10.14
C GLY A 148 -8.63 17.12 10.27
N SER A 149 -8.26 15.89 10.64
CA SER A 149 -6.86 15.48 10.83
C SER A 149 -6.06 15.44 9.52
N ILE A 150 -6.71 15.10 8.41
CA ILE A 150 -6.03 14.98 7.10
C ILE A 150 -6.02 16.29 6.29
N LEU A 151 -6.88 17.27 6.60
CA LEU A 151 -6.93 18.55 5.87
C LEU A 151 -5.57 19.25 5.69
N PRO A 152 -4.66 19.29 6.70
CA PRO A 152 -3.33 19.88 6.52
C PRO A 152 -2.48 19.18 5.44
N TYR A 153 -2.68 17.88 5.24
CA TYR A 153 -2.00 17.12 4.19
C TYR A 153 -2.66 17.36 2.84
N LEU A 154 -3.99 17.31 2.76
CA LEU A 154 -4.75 17.53 1.51
C LEU A 154 -4.45 18.89 0.86
N ARG A 155 -4.09 19.90 1.66
CA ARG A 155 -3.70 21.26 1.22
C ARG A 155 -2.24 21.41 0.87
N HIS A 156 -1.42 20.37 1.11
CA HIS A 156 0.00 20.44 0.87
C HIS A 156 0.30 20.46 -0.63
N GLU A 157 1.24 21.31 -1.07
CA GLU A 157 1.60 21.49 -2.49
C GLU A 157 2.01 20.19 -3.22
N ARG A 158 2.59 19.23 -2.48
CA ARG A 158 3.00 17.93 -3.00
C ARG A 158 1.91 16.85 -2.88
N TYR A 159 0.72 17.21 -2.42
CA TYR A 159 -0.34 16.21 -2.35
C TYR A 159 -0.80 15.79 -3.75
N ILE A 160 -0.95 14.50 -4.00
CA ILE A 160 -1.36 13.98 -5.31
C ILE A 160 -2.80 14.39 -5.58
N LEU A 161 -3.02 14.97 -6.74
CA LEU A 161 -4.34 15.37 -7.23
C LEU A 161 -4.78 14.48 -8.40
N ALA A 162 -6.07 14.20 -8.45
CA ALA A 162 -6.76 13.70 -9.64
C ALA A 162 -7.59 14.86 -10.23
N GLY A 163 -7.15 15.37 -11.37
CA GLY A 163 -7.56 16.70 -11.86
C GLY A 163 -7.12 17.78 -10.86
N ASN A 164 -8.07 18.46 -10.24
CA ASN A 164 -7.83 19.47 -9.21
C ASN A 164 -8.29 19.03 -7.80
N ARG A 165 -8.66 17.77 -7.61
CA ARG A 165 -9.17 17.21 -6.36
C ARG A 165 -8.12 16.34 -5.68
N PRO A 166 -7.83 16.51 -4.37
CA PRO A 166 -6.95 15.62 -3.61
C PRO A 166 -7.40 14.16 -3.71
N LEU A 167 -6.43 13.26 -3.95
CA LEU A 167 -6.63 11.83 -4.05
C LEU A 167 -6.64 11.20 -2.65
N LEU A 168 -7.77 10.69 -2.21
CA LEU A 168 -7.94 10.00 -0.93
C LEU A 168 -8.36 8.55 -1.16
N LEU A 169 -7.59 7.61 -0.64
CA LEU A 169 -7.95 6.20 -0.65
C LEU A 169 -8.57 5.80 0.70
N VAL A 170 -9.53 4.87 0.66
CA VAL A 170 -10.11 4.21 1.84
C VAL A 170 -9.93 2.71 1.67
N TYR A 171 -9.29 2.06 2.66
CA TYR A 171 -8.91 0.66 2.53
C TYR A 171 -10.10 -0.30 2.63
N ARG A 172 -11.05 -0.02 3.53
CA ARG A 172 -12.25 -0.82 3.78
C ARG A 172 -13.51 0.04 3.73
N PRO A 173 -13.92 0.52 2.55
CA PRO A 173 -15.13 1.33 2.45
C PRO A 173 -16.40 0.57 2.89
N GLU A 174 -16.41 -0.75 2.70
CA GLU A 174 -17.49 -1.66 3.11
C GLU A 174 -17.72 -1.72 4.62
N ASP A 175 -16.71 -1.40 5.43
CA ASP A 175 -16.82 -1.41 6.90
C ASP A 175 -17.42 -0.09 7.43
N ILE A 176 -17.54 0.94 6.60
CA ILE A 176 -18.07 2.25 7.01
C ILE A 176 -19.60 2.28 6.88
N PRO A 177 -20.35 2.37 7.99
CA PRO A 177 -21.79 2.51 7.93
C PRO A 177 -22.21 3.79 7.18
N ASN A 178 -23.14 3.69 6.24
CA ASN A 178 -23.59 4.81 5.40
C ASN A 178 -22.42 5.52 4.69
N CYS A 179 -21.50 4.77 4.10
CA CYS A 179 -20.27 5.29 3.50
C CYS A 179 -20.53 6.43 2.49
N SER A 180 -21.57 6.32 1.65
CA SER A 180 -21.93 7.35 0.68
C SER A 180 -22.27 8.69 1.33
N HIS A 181 -22.97 8.69 2.46
CA HIS A 181 -23.24 9.90 3.24
C HIS A 181 -21.94 10.54 3.73
N TRP A 182 -21.01 9.73 4.27
CA TRP A 182 -19.71 10.25 4.72
C TRP A 182 -18.86 10.80 3.59
N ALA A 183 -18.93 10.17 2.42
CA ALA A 183 -18.25 10.68 1.24
C ALA A 183 -18.73 12.10 0.87
N GLU A 184 -20.03 12.38 0.97
CA GLU A 184 -20.60 13.72 0.76
C GLU A 184 -20.12 14.70 1.84
N VAL A 185 -20.24 14.33 3.12
CA VAL A 185 -19.79 15.16 4.24
C VAL A 185 -18.31 15.54 4.12
N TRP A 186 -17.47 14.60 3.75
CA TRP A 186 -16.03 14.88 3.58
C TRP A 186 -15.74 15.77 2.37
N ARG A 187 -16.49 15.64 1.27
CA ARG A 187 -16.40 16.58 0.14
C ARG A 187 -16.79 17.99 0.53
N ASP A 188 -17.89 18.14 1.28
CA ASP A 188 -18.33 19.42 1.79
C ASP A 188 -17.29 20.04 2.72
N MET A 189 -16.73 19.29 3.65
CA MET A 189 -15.66 19.74 4.54
C MET A 189 -14.41 20.17 3.75
N ALA A 190 -14.06 19.44 2.70
CA ALA A 190 -12.95 19.80 1.82
C ALA A 190 -13.21 21.11 1.08
N GLN A 191 -14.44 21.31 0.55
CA GLN A 191 -14.83 22.54 -0.14
C GLN A 191 -14.86 23.75 0.82
N GLN A 192 -15.41 23.58 2.02
CA GLN A 192 -15.38 24.62 3.07
C GLN A 192 -13.94 24.98 3.47
N ALA A 193 -13.02 24.03 3.32
CA ALA A 193 -11.60 24.22 3.54
C ALA A 193 -10.86 24.84 2.33
N GLY A 194 -11.56 25.20 1.24
CA GLY A 194 -11.00 25.84 0.04
C GLY A 194 -10.43 24.87 -0.99
N LEU A 195 -10.68 23.55 -0.87
CA LEU A 195 -10.32 22.55 -1.87
C LEU A 195 -11.43 22.41 -2.93
N ALA A 196 -11.12 21.86 -4.09
CA ALA A 196 -12.12 21.60 -5.14
C ALA A 196 -12.99 20.35 -4.88
N GLY A 197 -13.02 19.86 -3.66
CA GLY A 197 -13.64 18.60 -3.24
C GLY A 197 -12.59 17.52 -3.03
N LEU A 198 -12.99 16.23 -3.12
CA LEU A 198 -12.12 15.06 -3.00
C LEU A 198 -12.30 14.12 -4.20
N TYR A 199 -11.21 13.50 -4.63
CA TYR A 199 -11.26 12.32 -5.51
C TYR A 199 -11.06 11.08 -4.64
N MET A 200 -12.13 10.31 -4.43
CA MET A 200 -12.15 9.22 -3.48
C MET A 200 -12.07 7.87 -4.18
N VAL A 201 -11.20 6.99 -3.66
CA VAL A 201 -10.92 5.68 -4.24
C VAL A 201 -11.05 4.59 -3.17
N GLY A 202 -11.95 3.62 -3.40
CA GLY A 202 -12.07 2.43 -2.55
C GLY A 202 -11.04 1.37 -2.91
N VAL A 203 -10.37 0.78 -1.92
CA VAL A 203 -9.45 -0.33 -2.16
C VAL A 203 -10.23 -1.65 -2.21
N GLU A 204 -10.15 -2.37 -3.34
CA GLU A 204 -10.73 -3.71 -3.48
C GLU A 204 -9.82 -4.75 -2.81
N ALA A 205 -9.77 -4.76 -1.47
CA ALA A 205 -8.93 -5.67 -0.70
C ALA A 205 -9.58 -7.02 -0.42
N LEU A 206 -10.81 -7.02 0.12
CA LEU A 206 -11.58 -8.23 0.42
C LEU A 206 -12.90 -8.26 -0.37
N THR A 207 -13.56 -7.12 -0.51
CA THR A 207 -14.80 -6.98 -1.28
C THR A 207 -14.46 -6.44 -2.66
N MET A 208 -14.79 -7.22 -3.67
CA MET A 208 -14.42 -6.90 -5.05
C MET A 208 -15.64 -6.74 -5.93
N GLY A 209 -15.50 -5.89 -6.95
CA GLY A 209 -16.53 -5.74 -7.98
C GLY A 209 -17.74 -4.89 -7.56
N VAL A 210 -17.67 -4.22 -6.42
CA VAL A 210 -18.69 -3.25 -6.00
C VAL A 210 -18.41 -1.92 -6.71
N PRO A 211 -19.37 -1.37 -7.46
CA PRO A 211 -19.20 -0.06 -8.09
C PRO A 211 -18.88 1.02 -7.04
N PRO A 212 -17.89 1.89 -7.28
CA PRO A 212 -17.48 2.91 -6.29
C PRO A 212 -18.61 3.87 -5.93
N GLN A 213 -19.60 4.05 -6.81
CA GLN A 213 -20.77 4.89 -6.59
C GLN A 213 -21.63 4.41 -5.40
N GLU A 214 -21.63 3.12 -5.08
CA GLU A 214 -22.33 2.59 -3.91
C GLU A 214 -21.74 3.11 -2.59
N TYR A 215 -20.45 3.43 -2.60
CA TYR A 215 -19.76 4.10 -1.49
C TYR A 215 -19.75 5.63 -1.61
N GLY A 216 -20.32 6.19 -2.69
CA GLY A 216 -20.20 7.60 -3.01
C GLY A 216 -18.81 8.00 -3.52
N PHE A 217 -18.00 7.06 -4.00
CA PHE A 217 -16.62 7.27 -4.45
C PHE A 217 -16.54 7.46 -5.97
N ASP A 218 -15.39 7.95 -6.45
CA ASP A 218 -15.12 8.22 -7.86
C ASP A 218 -14.55 6.99 -8.59
N ALA A 219 -13.78 6.16 -7.89
CA ALA A 219 -13.08 5.02 -8.46
C ALA A 219 -12.81 3.94 -7.40
N THR A 220 -12.31 2.79 -7.87
CA THR A 220 -11.66 1.79 -7.03
C THR A 220 -10.20 1.57 -7.45
N VAL A 221 -9.44 0.94 -6.59
CA VAL A 221 -8.12 0.38 -6.90
C VAL A 221 -8.11 -1.10 -6.52
N ARG A 222 -7.70 -1.95 -7.46
CA ARG A 222 -7.49 -3.37 -7.17
C ARG A 222 -6.35 -3.52 -6.17
N PHE A 223 -6.57 -4.26 -5.09
CA PHE A 223 -5.47 -4.66 -4.23
C PHE A 223 -4.65 -5.79 -4.88
N ALA A 224 -3.37 -5.87 -4.58
CA ALA A 224 -2.48 -6.94 -5.04
C ALA A 224 -1.70 -7.55 -3.87
N PRO A 225 -1.67 -8.91 -3.75
CA PRO A 225 -2.29 -9.88 -4.63
C PRO A 225 -3.81 -9.90 -4.53
N ASP A 226 -4.49 -10.13 -5.66
CA ASP A 226 -5.93 -10.37 -5.68
C ASP A 226 -6.24 -11.81 -5.25
N TRP A 227 -6.73 -11.95 -4.03
CA TRP A 227 -6.99 -13.26 -3.42
C TRP A 227 -8.03 -14.12 -4.14
N SER A 228 -8.87 -13.52 -4.97
CA SER A 228 -9.91 -14.26 -5.73
C SER A 228 -9.36 -15.00 -6.95
N CYS A 229 -8.16 -14.64 -7.43
CA CYS A 229 -7.53 -15.28 -8.60
C CYS A 229 -6.18 -15.93 -8.29
N VAL A 230 -5.89 -16.16 -7.03
CA VAL A 230 -4.64 -16.77 -6.58
C VAL A 230 -4.51 -18.21 -7.11
N GLN A 231 -3.40 -18.46 -7.81
CA GLN A 231 -3.03 -19.80 -8.29
C GLN A 231 -2.27 -20.54 -7.18
N ARG A 232 -2.99 -21.43 -6.47
CA ARG A 232 -2.40 -22.23 -5.40
C ARG A 232 -1.49 -23.32 -5.97
N THR A 233 -0.36 -23.56 -5.30
CA THR A 233 0.54 -24.66 -5.56
C THR A 233 0.88 -25.39 -4.26
N GLN A 234 1.42 -26.59 -4.35
CA GLN A 234 1.82 -27.38 -3.19
C GLN A 234 3.30 -27.72 -3.28
N ILE A 235 3.96 -27.62 -2.14
CA ILE A 235 5.31 -28.17 -1.95
C ILE A 235 5.15 -29.43 -1.09
N ALA A 236 5.67 -30.55 -1.59
CA ALA A 236 5.61 -31.82 -0.86
C ALA A 236 6.27 -31.69 0.53
N GLY A 237 5.54 -32.15 1.55
CA GLY A 237 6.01 -32.09 2.94
C GLY A 237 5.93 -30.73 3.62
N ASN A 238 5.34 -29.71 2.98
CA ASN A 238 5.19 -28.38 3.56
C ASN A 238 3.72 -28.04 3.83
N PRO A 239 3.35 -27.71 5.08
CA PRO A 239 2.00 -27.28 5.42
C PRO A 239 1.69 -25.85 5.00
N GLN A 240 2.70 -25.04 4.63
CA GLN A 240 2.52 -23.66 4.23
C GLN A 240 1.71 -23.57 2.94
N LYS A 241 0.84 -22.57 2.87
CA LYS A 241 0.08 -22.27 1.65
C LYS A 241 1.00 -21.54 0.66
N CYS A 242 1.35 -22.24 -0.42
CA CYS A 242 2.13 -21.67 -1.49
C CYS A 242 1.27 -21.30 -2.68
N CYS A 243 1.64 -20.23 -3.37
CA CYS A 243 0.98 -19.74 -4.57
C CYS A 243 2.02 -19.52 -5.67
N ASP A 244 1.62 -19.64 -6.93
CA ASP A 244 2.49 -19.32 -8.06
C ASP A 244 2.36 -17.85 -8.40
N TYR A 245 3.46 -17.11 -8.32
CA TYR A 245 3.49 -15.67 -8.61
C TYR A 245 3.15 -15.36 -10.07
N PRO A 246 3.84 -15.92 -11.09
CA PRO A 246 3.53 -15.59 -12.48
C PRO A 246 2.09 -15.90 -12.88
N GLY A 247 1.58 -17.05 -12.49
CA GLY A 247 0.21 -17.45 -12.79
C GLY A 247 -0.82 -16.55 -12.13
N THR A 248 -0.63 -16.20 -10.86
CA THR A 248 -1.54 -15.29 -10.14
C THR A 248 -1.50 -13.89 -10.75
N ALA A 249 -0.31 -13.34 -10.99
CA ALA A 249 -0.17 -12.00 -11.56
C ALA A 249 -0.79 -11.91 -12.96
N ALA A 250 -0.59 -12.94 -13.79
CA ALA A 250 -1.25 -13.03 -15.10
C ALA A 250 -2.79 -13.11 -14.95
N ALA A 251 -3.30 -13.94 -14.04
CA ALA A 251 -4.74 -14.05 -13.80
C ALA A 251 -5.35 -12.71 -13.35
N MET A 252 -4.64 -11.96 -12.51
CA MET A 252 -5.07 -10.61 -12.09
C MET A 252 -5.24 -9.66 -13.26
N LEU A 253 -4.28 -9.62 -14.19
CA LEU A 253 -4.30 -8.73 -15.34
C LEU A 253 -5.31 -9.16 -16.43
N HIS A 254 -5.63 -10.46 -16.51
CA HIS A 254 -6.63 -10.99 -17.46
C HIS A 254 -8.08 -10.90 -16.96
N ARG A 255 -8.32 -10.31 -15.78
CA ARG A 255 -9.70 -10.12 -15.32
C ARG A 255 -10.46 -9.17 -16.23
N PRO A 256 -11.78 -9.40 -16.43
CA PRO A 256 -12.63 -8.50 -17.20
C PRO A 256 -12.52 -7.06 -16.70
N ALA A 257 -12.54 -6.12 -17.65
CA ALA A 257 -12.61 -4.71 -17.32
C ALA A 257 -13.88 -4.42 -16.51
N ALA A 258 -13.76 -3.58 -15.49
CA ALA A 258 -14.92 -3.10 -14.76
C ALA A 258 -15.70 -2.09 -15.61
N SER A 259 -17.01 -1.97 -15.39
CA SER A 259 -17.85 -0.92 -16.00
C SER A 259 -17.62 0.47 -15.39
N TYR A 260 -16.73 0.56 -14.40
CA TYR A 260 -16.37 1.78 -13.66
C TYR A 260 -14.84 1.98 -13.67
N THR A 261 -14.39 3.12 -13.18
CA THR A 261 -12.94 3.39 -13.05
C THR A 261 -12.35 2.53 -11.96
N ARG A 262 -11.51 1.56 -12.35
CA ARG A 262 -10.74 0.69 -11.45
C ARG A 262 -9.27 0.77 -11.81
N TYR A 263 -8.45 1.31 -10.91
CA TYR A 263 -7.00 1.39 -11.09
C TYR A 263 -6.35 0.02 -10.92
N THR A 264 -5.29 -0.19 -11.69
CA THR A 264 -4.50 -1.42 -11.68
C THR A 264 -3.41 -1.34 -10.63
N THR A 265 -3.15 -2.46 -9.95
CA THR A 265 -2.03 -2.60 -9.01
C THR A 265 -1.14 -3.77 -9.43
N VAL A 266 0.17 -3.60 -9.28
CA VAL A 266 1.19 -4.65 -9.40
C VAL A 266 1.87 -4.88 -8.05
N PHE A 267 2.49 -6.05 -7.87
CA PHE A 267 3.23 -6.37 -6.65
C PHE A 267 4.50 -7.14 -6.99
N PRO A 268 5.65 -6.89 -6.31
CA PRO A 268 6.91 -7.55 -6.62
C PRO A 268 6.94 -9.02 -6.18
N SER A 269 6.43 -9.30 -4.99
CA SER A 269 6.36 -10.62 -4.37
C SER A 269 5.36 -10.60 -3.22
N TRP A 270 5.17 -11.74 -2.57
CA TRP A 270 4.40 -11.83 -1.33
C TRP A 270 4.87 -13.03 -0.51
N ASP A 271 5.14 -12.79 0.76
CA ASP A 271 5.42 -13.82 1.76
C ASP A 271 5.19 -13.24 3.17
N ASN A 272 4.04 -13.52 3.75
CA ASN A 272 3.69 -12.99 5.07
C ASN A 272 4.11 -13.93 6.23
N SER A 273 5.08 -14.81 6.00
CA SER A 273 5.61 -15.72 7.04
C SER A 273 6.23 -14.99 8.24
N PRO A 274 6.80 -13.78 8.13
CA PRO A 274 7.22 -13.01 9.29
C PRO A 274 6.09 -12.74 10.30
N ARG A 275 4.86 -12.53 9.81
CA ARG A 275 3.68 -12.22 10.64
C ARG A 275 2.92 -13.47 11.06
N TYR A 276 2.81 -14.50 10.20
CA TYR A 276 1.89 -15.61 10.39
C TYR A 276 2.55 -17.00 10.51
N HIS A 277 3.87 -17.07 10.43
CA HIS A 277 4.64 -18.31 10.56
C HIS A 277 4.08 -19.46 9.69
N ALA A 278 3.79 -20.62 10.27
CA ALA A 278 3.24 -21.77 9.55
C ALA A 278 1.85 -21.55 8.93
N ASN A 279 1.12 -20.50 9.35
CA ASN A 279 -0.19 -20.15 8.77
C ASN A 279 -0.08 -19.14 7.62
N SER A 280 1.12 -18.84 7.19
CA SER A 280 1.42 -17.86 6.16
C SER A 280 1.08 -18.33 4.75
N ILE A 281 1.08 -17.37 3.83
CA ILE A 281 0.99 -17.58 2.38
C ILE A 281 2.26 -17.01 1.76
N ALA A 282 2.95 -17.82 0.94
CA ALA A 282 4.12 -17.40 0.19
C ALA A 282 3.92 -17.58 -1.32
N PHE A 283 4.32 -16.59 -2.10
CA PHE A 283 4.32 -16.67 -3.55
C PHE A 283 5.69 -17.15 -4.06
N LEU A 284 5.68 -18.28 -4.72
CA LEU A 284 6.87 -18.87 -5.33
C LEU A 284 7.12 -18.28 -6.71
N ASN A 285 8.37 -18.37 -7.18
CA ASN A 285 8.80 -17.91 -8.50
C ASN A 285 8.73 -16.39 -8.71
N ALA A 286 8.48 -15.62 -7.64
CA ALA A 286 8.61 -14.18 -7.68
C ALA A 286 10.09 -13.79 -7.87
N ASN A 287 10.37 -12.96 -8.87
CA ASN A 287 11.69 -12.42 -9.15
C ASN A 287 11.58 -11.14 -9.98
N PRO A 288 12.63 -10.29 -10.01
CA PRO A 288 12.57 -9.01 -10.72
C PRO A 288 12.20 -9.10 -12.21
N GLY A 289 12.64 -10.15 -12.89
CA GLY A 289 12.30 -10.37 -14.31
C GLY A 289 10.81 -10.69 -14.52
N ALA A 290 10.22 -11.52 -13.65
CA ALA A 290 8.80 -11.80 -13.69
C ALA A 290 7.97 -10.54 -13.35
N PHE A 291 8.39 -9.79 -12.33
CA PHE A 291 7.76 -8.53 -11.93
C PHE A 291 7.79 -7.49 -13.06
N ARG A 292 8.94 -7.35 -13.76
CA ARG A 292 9.05 -6.47 -14.91
C ARG A 292 7.99 -6.79 -15.97
N ARG A 293 7.90 -8.06 -16.40
CA ARG A 293 6.93 -8.49 -17.44
C ARG A 293 5.49 -8.19 -17.04
N VAL A 294 5.14 -8.47 -15.78
CA VAL A 294 3.80 -8.17 -15.23
C VAL A 294 3.54 -6.67 -15.27
N THR A 295 4.53 -5.87 -14.91
CA THR A 295 4.43 -4.40 -14.89
C THR A 295 4.27 -3.82 -16.30
N GLU A 296 5.00 -4.35 -17.29
CA GLU A 296 4.86 -3.97 -18.70
C GLU A 296 3.42 -4.18 -19.19
N VAL A 297 2.82 -5.35 -18.90
CA VAL A 297 1.40 -5.63 -19.25
C VAL A 297 0.44 -4.71 -18.52
N ALA A 298 0.69 -4.42 -17.23
CA ALA A 298 -0.13 -3.50 -16.45
C ALA A 298 -0.08 -2.07 -17.01
N ILE A 299 1.09 -1.60 -17.44
CA ILE A 299 1.26 -0.29 -18.08
C ILE A 299 0.45 -0.21 -19.38
N GLU A 300 0.46 -1.26 -20.20
CA GLU A 300 -0.38 -1.31 -21.40
C GLU A 300 -1.87 -1.28 -21.08
N GLU A 301 -2.31 -1.95 -20.00
CA GLU A 301 -3.69 -1.87 -19.51
C GLU A 301 -4.07 -0.43 -19.15
N VAL A 302 -3.21 0.27 -18.37
CA VAL A 302 -3.43 1.66 -17.99
C VAL A 302 -3.51 2.58 -19.21
N ARG A 303 -2.64 2.40 -20.21
CA ARG A 303 -2.65 3.17 -21.45
C ARG A 303 -3.91 2.94 -22.28
N ARG A 304 -4.32 1.67 -22.44
CA ARG A 304 -5.56 1.32 -23.17
C ARG A 304 -6.81 1.91 -22.52
N ALA A 305 -6.80 2.03 -21.20
CA ALA A 305 -7.94 2.60 -20.48
C ALA A 305 -8.13 4.11 -20.72
N GLN A 306 -7.12 4.83 -21.23
CA GLN A 306 -7.16 6.26 -21.59
C GLN A 306 -7.80 7.15 -20.53
N ARG A 307 -7.53 6.85 -19.23
CA ARG A 307 -8.06 7.63 -18.12
C ARG A 307 -7.37 8.98 -18.03
N PRO A 308 -8.06 10.01 -17.51
CA PRO A 308 -7.45 11.34 -17.27
C PRO A 308 -6.24 11.25 -16.35
N GLU A 309 -6.27 10.33 -15.38
CA GLU A 309 -5.15 10.07 -14.47
C GLU A 309 -4.62 8.65 -14.73
N PRO A 310 -3.44 8.52 -15.32
CA PRO A 310 -2.83 7.23 -15.65
C PRO A 310 -2.10 6.65 -14.43
N PHE A 311 -2.80 6.51 -13.30
CA PHE A 311 -2.24 5.93 -12.08
C PHE A 311 -2.04 4.42 -12.24
N LEU A 312 -0.85 3.97 -11.82
CA LEU A 312 -0.51 2.56 -11.61
C LEU A 312 -0.10 2.39 -10.14
N PHE A 313 -0.85 1.61 -9.39
CA PHE A 313 -0.49 1.37 -7.99
C PHE A 313 0.51 0.21 -7.86
N ILE A 314 1.30 0.25 -6.78
CA ILE A 314 2.27 -0.80 -6.47
C ILE A 314 2.11 -1.18 -5.00
N ASN A 315 1.85 -2.43 -4.72
CA ASN A 315 1.89 -2.97 -3.36
C ASN A 315 3.18 -3.80 -3.21
N ALA A 316 4.18 -3.26 -2.52
CA ALA A 316 4.29 -1.95 -1.90
C ALA A 316 5.74 -1.42 -1.99
N TRP A 317 5.96 -0.23 -1.47
CA TRP A 317 7.34 0.27 -1.30
C TRP A 317 8.08 -0.57 -0.27
N ASN A 318 7.47 -0.79 0.92
CA ASN A 318 8.17 -1.31 2.09
C ASN A 318 7.35 -2.27 2.99
N GLU A 319 6.50 -3.11 2.43
CA GLU A 319 5.78 -4.16 3.18
C GLU A 319 6.69 -5.38 3.45
N TRP A 320 7.77 -5.16 4.21
CA TRP A 320 8.77 -6.17 4.54
C TRP A 320 8.20 -7.37 5.30
N GLY A 321 7.26 -7.14 6.22
CA GLY A 321 6.58 -8.21 6.97
C GLY A 321 5.69 -9.11 6.11
N GLU A 322 5.39 -8.67 4.88
CA GLU A 322 4.67 -9.43 3.88
C GLU A 322 5.56 -9.86 2.71
N GLY A 323 6.88 -9.62 2.80
CA GLY A 323 7.81 -9.92 1.72
C GLY A 323 7.46 -9.20 0.41
N CYS A 324 6.73 -8.10 0.51
CA CYS A 324 6.16 -7.35 -0.60
C CYS A 324 6.75 -5.93 -0.62
N HIS A 325 7.97 -5.80 -1.14
CA HIS A 325 8.71 -4.53 -1.08
C HIS A 325 9.49 -4.25 -2.37
N LEU A 326 9.52 -2.99 -2.78
CA LEU A 326 10.42 -2.50 -3.83
C LEU A 326 11.78 -2.08 -3.27
N GLU A 327 11.86 -1.76 -1.99
CA GLU A 327 13.12 -1.39 -1.36
C GLU A 327 14.20 -2.45 -1.57
N PRO A 328 15.46 -2.02 -1.77
CA PRO A 328 16.55 -2.95 -2.06
C PRO A 328 16.80 -3.96 -0.93
N ASP A 329 16.97 -5.23 -1.30
CA ASP A 329 17.27 -6.33 -0.39
C ASP A 329 18.64 -6.97 -0.66
N LYS A 330 19.09 -7.83 0.25
CA LYS A 330 20.37 -8.54 0.11
C LYS A 330 20.38 -9.55 -1.05
N LYS A 331 19.23 -10.09 -1.41
CA LYS A 331 19.14 -11.15 -2.43
C LYS A 331 19.20 -10.58 -3.85
N TYR A 332 18.45 -9.49 -4.09
CA TYR A 332 18.27 -8.94 -5.42
C TYR A 332 18.91 -7.54 -5.59
N GLY A 333 19.47 -6.97 -4.52
CA GLY A 333 20.00 -5.60 -4.58
C GLY A 333 18.90 -4.62 -4.99
N PHE A 334 19.15 -3.84 -6.01
CA PHE A 334 18.23 -2.84 -6.57
C PHE A 334 17.34 -3.39 -7.70
N ALA A 335 17.41 -4.68 -8.00
CA ALA A 335 16.78 -5.24 -9.19
C ALA A 335 15.24 -5.08 -9.25
N TRP A 336 14.53 -4.97 -8.12
CA TRP A 336 13.11 -4.65 -8.11
C TRP A 336 12.84 -3.23 -8.62
N LEU A 337 13.64 -2.26 -8.19
CA LEU A 337 13.57 -0.87 -8.65
C LEU A 337 14.00 -0.73 -10.11
N GLU A 338 15.03 -1.44 -10.51
CA GLU A 338 15.48 -1.50 -11.92
C GLU A 338 14.40 -2.11 -12.83
N ALA A 339 13.68 -3.12 -12.33
CA ALA A 339 12.58 -3.76 -13.06
C ALA A 339 11.42 -2.80 -13.35
N ILE A 340 10.97 -2.03 -12.34
CA ILE A 340 9.92 -1.02 -12.55
C ILE A 340 10.38 0.10 -13.49
N GLN A 341 11.61 0.61 -13.31
CA GLN A 341 12.17 1.64 -14.15
C GLN A 341 12.28 1.18 -15.61
N ALA A 342 12.77 -0.06 -15.84
CA ALA A 342 12.86 -0.63 -17.18
C ALA A 342 11.48 -0.79 -17.82
N ALA A 343 10.45 -1.24 -17.07
CA ALA A 343 9.10 -1.36 -17.57
C ALA A 343 8.50 0.00 -17.99
N LEU A 344 8.74 1.05 -17.20
CA LEU A 344 8.30 2.41 -17.52
C LEU A 344 8.96 2.99 -18.77
N ASN A 345 10.22 2.63 -19.03
CA ASN A 345 11.00 3.13 -20.17
C ASN A 345 10.73 2.34 -21.46
N THR A 346 10.30 1.08 -21.37
CA THR A 346 10.04 0.21 -22.55
C THR A 346 8.67 0.47 -23.14
N ALA A 347 7.80 0.99 -22.35
CA ALA A 347 6.41 1.22 -22.68
C ALA A 347 6.23 2.71 -23.21
#